data_596d8f0c8d62cc18f9e4994d19bc35be
#
_entry.id   596d8f0c8d62cc18f9e4994d19bc35be
#
_cell.length_a   1.000
_cell.length_b   1.000
_cell.length_c   1.000
_cell.angle_alpha   90.00
_cell.angle_beta   90.00
_cell.angle_gamma   90.00
#
_symmetry.space_group_name_H-M   'P 1'
#
loop_
_entity.id
_entity.type
_entity.pdbx_description
1 polymer ?
#
loop_
_entity_poly.entity_id
_entity_poly.type
_entity_poly.pdbx_seq_one_letter_code
_entity_poly.pdbx_strand_id
1 'polypeptide(L)'
;MSKIIGIDLGTSNSAAAVLEGGRPVIIPSAEGTSLYGKSFPSYIAFTKDGQRLVGEPAKRQAVANPEGTVAAFKRKMGSDFKYSIFGKEYKPQELSAILLQKIKKDAEAFLGEEVKQAVITVPAYFDDNQRQATKDAGEIAGLEVVRLVNEPTAASLAYGLDKNGKEMKILVYDFGGGTLDVTIMEFGNGVFEVKATSGDTQLGGTDMDNAVVGFLVDEISKSGINVKNDAQAMQRVKEGAEKAKIELSSHLPLSLQHVNLHCRLVVLCRGEDLRPLYRYGGIPIYYWGSYSSKGFKPKGERRDV
;
A
#
# COMPACT_ATOMS: atom_id res chain seq x y z
N MET A 1 -21.63 15.15 -14.83
CA MET A 1 -21.57 14.09 -13.80
C MET A 1 -20.25 14.28 -13.08
N SER A 2 -20.23 14.31 -11.74
CA SER A 2 -18.97 14.37 -10.98
C SER A 2 -18.12 13.12 -11.30
N LYS A 3 -16.82 13.30 -11.43
CA LYS A 3 -15.91 12.18 -11.67
C LYS A 3 -15.85 11.28 -10.45
N ILE A 4 -15.79 9.97 -10.68
CA ILE A 4 -15.52 8.96 -9.64
C ILE A 4 -14.01 8.71 -9.62
N ILE A 5 -13.40 8.75 -8.45
CA ILE A 5 -11.99 8.38 -8.28
C ILE A 5 -11.85 6.97 -7.71
N GLY A 6 -10.84 6.25 -8.15
CA GLY A 6 -10.40 5.00 -7.52
C GLY A 6 -9.33 5.31 -6.49
N ILE A 7 -9.46 4.76 -5.28
CA ILE A 7 -8.48 4.93 -4.21
C ILE A 7 -7.99 3.55 -3.77
N ASP A 8 -6.69 3.36 -3.82
CA ASP A 8 -5.99 2.30 -3.12
C ASP A 8 -5.58 2.82 -1.73
N LEU A 9 -6.30 2.40 -0.71
CA LEU A 9 -6.06 2.80 0.68
C LEU A 9 -5.08 1.83 1.33
N GLY A 10 -3.78 1.99 1.07
CA GLY A 10 -2.74 1.09 1.55
C GLY A 10 -2.28 1.36 2.99
N THR A 11 -1.67 0.35 3.62
CA THR A 11 -1.14 0.46 5.00
C THR A 11 0.02 1.45 5.10
N SER A 12 0.96 1.39 4.16
CA SER A 12 2.16 2.25 4.15
C SER A 12 2.03 3.42 3.19
N ASN A 13 1.45 3.19 2.02
CA ASN A 13 1.22 4.19 0.99
C ASN A 13 -0.15 3.98 0.38
N SER A 14 -0.82 5.07 0.03
CA SER A 14 -2.08 5.08 -0.69
C SER A 14 -1.91 5.70 -2.07
N ALA A 15 -2.80 5.39 -2.99
CA ALA A 15 -2.79 5.96 -4.33
C ALA A 15 -4.21 6.31 -4.78
N ALA A 16 -4.34 7.28 -5.67
CA ALA A 16 -5.60 7.61 -6.29
C ALA A 16 -5.46 7.73 -7.80
N ALA A 17 -6.53 7.39 -8.51
CA ALA A 17 -6.60 7.49 -9.96
C ALA A 17 -8.00 7.90 -10.41
N VAL A 18 -8.05 8.48 -11.58
CA VAL A 18 -9.30 8.81 -12.29
C VAL A 18 -9.28 8.21 -13.68
N LEU A 19 -10.45 7.92 -14.23
CA LEU A 19 -10.57 7.47 -15.62
C LEU A 19 -10.75 8.71 -16.53
N GLU A 20 -9.78 8.95 -17.42
CA GLU A 20 -9.84 10.02 -18.43
C GLU A 20 -9.71 9.42 -19.83
N GLY A 21 -10.67 9.68 -20.69
CA GLY A 21 -10.67 9.15 -22.05
C GLY A 21 -10.56 7.61 -22.12
N GLY A 22 -11.13 6.90 -21.14
CA GLY A 22 -11.04 5.44 -21.04
C GLY A 22 -9.70 4.90 -20.52
N ARG A 23 -8.80 5.75 -20.05
CA ARG A 23 -7.50 5.37 -19.49
C ARG A 23 -7.35 5.82 -18.04
N PRO A 24 -6.80 4.98 -17.16
CA PRO A 24 -6.53 5.39 -15.79
C PRO A 24 -5.36 6.40 -15.74
N VAL A 25 -5.60 7.51 -15.05
CA VAL A 25 -4.61 8.56 -14.79
C VAL A 25 -4.39 8.64 -13.29
N ILE A 26 -3.14 8.47 -12.85
CA ILE A 26 -2.78 8.57 -11.44
C ILE A 26 -2.81 10.03 -11.00
N ILE A 27 -3.51 10.31 -9.94
CA ILE A 27 -3.61 11.62 -9.29
C ILE A 27 -2.37 11.79 -8.40
N PRO A 28 -1.51 12.80 -8.64
CA PRO A 28 -0.34 13.04 -7.80
C PRO A 28 -0.74 13.72 -6.50
N SER A 29 0.09 13.56 -5.45
CA SER A 29 -0.01 14.43 -4.28
C SER A 29 0.39 15.86 -4.63
N ALA A 30 -0.29 16.84 -4.04
CA ALA A 30 0.02 18.28 -4.22
C ALA A 30 1.42 18.65 -3.69
N GLU A 31 1.99 17.87 -2.78
CA GLU A 31 3.37 18.04 -2.29
C GLU A 31 4.43 17.50 -3.27
N GLY A 32 4.02 16.99 -4.42
CA GLY A 32 4.90 16.44 -5.44
C GLY A 32 5.11 14.93 -5.30
N THR A 33 6.12 14.41 -6.02
CA THR A 33 6.45 12.99 -5.98
C THR A 33 7.21 12.64 -4.72
N SER A 34 6.72 11.65 -3.98
CA SER A 34 7.43 11.04 -2.85
C SER A 34 8.56 10.12 -3.34
N LEU A 35 9.33 9.56 -2.41
CA LEU A 35 10.30 8.48 -2.70
C LEU A 35 9.64 7.29 -3.42
N TYR A 36 8.34 7.10 -3.20
CA TYR A 36 7.51 6.03 -3.79
C TYR A 36 6.69 6.50 -5.01
N GLY A 37 7.14 7.55 -5.70
CA GLY A 37 6.49 8.08 -6.89
C GLY A 37 5.27 8.97 -6.57
N LYS A 38 4.14 8.73 -7.23
CA LYS A 38 2.91 9.53 -7.09
C LYS A 38 2.01 9.06 -5.93
N SER A 39 2.47 8.16 -5.07
CA SER A 39 1.69 7.67 -3.94
C SER A 39 1.72 8.65 -2.76
N PHE A 40 0.69 8.55 -1.92
CA PHE A 40 0.56 9.29 -0.67
C PHE A 40 1.06 8.40 0.47
N PRO A 41 2.11 8.79 1.23
CA PRO A 41 2.42 8.07 2.46
C PRO A 41 1.22 8.04 3.40
N SER A 42 0.86 6.87 3.93
CA SER A 42 -0.27 6.71 4.86
C SER A 42 0.15 7.13 6.26
N TYR A 43 0.57 8.39 6.39
CA TYR A 43 1.05 9.04 7.60
C TYR A 43 0.18 10.24 7.95
N ILE A 44 -0.11 10.38 9.24
CA ILE A 44 -0.81 11.55 9.79
C ILE A 44 0.00 12.05 10.97
N ALA A 45 0.13 13.35 11.08
CA ALA A 45 0.75 13.95 12.24
C ALA A 45 -0.08 15.14 12.75
N PHE A 46 -0.07 15.28 14.06
CA PHE A 46 -0.62 16.43 14.76
C PHE A 46 0.53 17.16 15.42
N THR A 47 0.54 18.46 15.30
CA THR A 47 1.52 19.31 15.99
C THR A 47 0.96 19.78 17.32
N LYS A 48 1.82 20.22 18.24
CA LYS A 48 1.39 20.71 19.57
C LYS A 48 0.49 21.96 19.49
N ASP A 49 0.62 22.74 18.42
CA ASP A 49 -0.23 23.91 18.12
C ASP A 49 -1.53 23.53 17.38
N GLY A 50 -1.79 22.22 17.20
CA GLY A 50 -3.05 21.71 16.69
C GLY A 50 -3.15 21.59 15.16
N GLN A 51 -2.07 21.82 14.41
CA GLN A 51 -2.05 21.62 12.96
C GLN A 51 -2.10 20.12 12.62
N ARG A 52 -2.72 19.78 11.50
CA ARG A 52 -2.71 18.44 10.91
C ARG A 52 -1.81 18.41 9.67
N LEU A 53 -0.87 17.49 9.67
CA LEU A 53 -0.05 17.17 8.52
C LEU A 53 -0.44 15.76 8.03
N VAL A 54 -0.49 15.57 6.72
CA VAL A 54 -0.91 14.30 6.11
C VAL A 54 0.02 13.96 4.95
N GLY A 55 0.34 12.68 4.80
CA GLY A 55 1.19 12.23 3.72
C GLY A 55 2.67 12.52 3.94
N GLU A 56 3.33 13.02 2.92
CA GLU A 56 4.78 13.27 2.94
C GLU A 56 5.21 14.28 4.03
N PRO A 57 4.50 15.41 4.27
CA PRO A 57 4.84 16.30 5.39
C PRO A 57 4.78 15.63 6.75
N ALA A 58 3.79 14.75 6.97
CA ALA A 58 3.68 13.98 8.21
C ALA A 58 4.83 12.99 8.37
N LYS A 59 5.20 12.28 7.30
CA LYS A 59 6.32 11.34 7.30
C LYS A 59 7.64 12.04 7.58
N ARG A 60 7.93 13.17 6.94
CA ARG A 60 9.19 13.90 7.09
C ARG A 60 9.46 14.41 8.50
N GLN A 61 8.42 14.78 9.23
CA GLN A 61 8.56 15.30 10.59
C GLN A 61 8.47 14.22 11.68
N ALA A 62 8.26 12.94 11.31
CA ALA A 62 8.03 11.84 12.26
C ALA A 62 9.15 11.69 13.30
N VAL A 63 10.43 11.91 12.93
CA VAL A 63 11.56 11.89 13.87
C VAL A 63 11.47 13.03 14.88
N ALA A 64 11.07 14.22 14.44
CA ALA A 64 10.98 15.39 15.31
C ALA A 64 9.73 15.36 16.22
N ASN A 65 8.68 14.66 15.79
CA ASN A 65 7.39 14.59 16.49
C ASN A 65 6.83 13.16 16.50
N PRO A 66 7.54 12.19 17.08
CA PRO A 66 7.10 10.80 17.07
C PRO A 66 5.80 10.58 17.86
N GLU A 67 5.56 11.32 18.93
CA GLU A 67 4.34 11.22 19.76
C GLU A 67 3.09 11.75 19.05
N GLY A 68 3.28 12.71 18.14
CA GLY A 68 2.19 13.28 17.36
C GLY A 68 1.97 12.58 16.02
N THR A 69 2.79 11.59 15.64
CA THR A 69 2.76 10.97 14.31
C THR A 69 2.26 9.54 14.37
N VAL A 70 1.33 9.22 13.49
CA VAL A 70 0.73 7.88 13.37
C VAL A 70 0.85 7.36 11.95
N ALA A 71 1.20 6.08 11.84
CA ALA A 71 1.25 5.33 10.58
C ALA A 71 0.62 3.94 10.78
N ALA A 72 0.44 3.20 9.70
CA ALA A 72 -0.06 1.83 9.68
C ALA A 72 -1.43 1.63 10.41
N PHE A 73 -2.23 2.68 10.53
CA PHE A 73 -3.52 2.65 11.23
C PHE A 73 -4.54 1.74 10.54
N LYS A 74 -4.39 1.43 9.25
CA LYS A 74 -5.21 0.46 8.52
C LYS A 74 -5.19 -0.93 9.17
N ARG A 75 -4.08 -1.33 9.81
CA ARG A 75 -3.96 -2.63 10.53
C ARG A 75 -4.92 -2.77 11.73
N LYS A 76 -5.46 -1.66 12.23
CA LYS A 76 -6.43 -1.63 13.34
C LYS A 76 -7.84 -1.29 12.87
N MET A 77 -8.07 -1.23 11.55
CA MET A 77 -9.40 -0.95 10.99
C MET A 77 -10.43 -1.96 11.50
N GLY A 78 -11.63 -1.48 11.83
CA GLY A 78 -12.72 -2.31 12.33
C GLY A 78 -12.60 -2.75 13.79
N SER A 79 -11.52 -2.38 14.50
CA SER A 79 -11.34 -2.67 15.92
C SER A 79 -11.69 -1.48 16.81
N ASP A 80 -11.86 -1.74 18.11
CA ASP A 80 -12.09 -0.71 19.13
C ASP A 80 -10.81 0.01 19.57
N PHE A 81 -9.68 -0.26 18.91
CA PHE A 81 -8.41 0.39 19.21
C PHE A 81 -8.50 1.89 19.00
N LYS A 82 -7.88 2.64 19.91
CA LYS A 82 -7.80 4.09 19.85
C LYS A 82 -6.35 4.56 19.93
N TYR A 83 -6.01 5.48 19.07
CA TYR A 83 -4.73 6.18 19.11
C TYR A 83 -4.87 7.41 20.01
N SER A 84 -4.06 7.48 21.08
CA SER A 84 -3.98 8.67 21.93
C SER A 84 -2.89 9.61 21.43
N ILE A 85 -3.28 10.81 21.01
CA ILE A 85 -2.36 11.81 20.44
C ILE A 85 -2.61 13.13 21.14
N PHE A 86 -1.66 13.61 21.94
CA PHE A 86 -1.77 14.84 22.71
C PHE A 86 -3.08 14.94 23.52
N GLY A 87 -3.48 13.83 24.16
CA GLY A 87 -4.68 13.75 25.00
C GLY A 87 -6.01 13.63 24.23
N LYS A 88 -5.97 13.53 22.90
CA LYS A 88 -7.14 13.23 22.07
C LYS A 88 -7.09 11.79 21.57
N GLU A 89 -8.23 11.13 21.56
CA GLU A 89 -8.36 9.78 21.05
C GLU A 89 -8.89 9.80 19.62
N TYR A 90 -8.33 8.94 18.76
CA TYR A 90 -8.73 8.76 17.37
C TYR A 90 -8.92 7.28 17.06
N LYS A 91 -10.03 6.92 16.46
CA LYS A 91 -10.24 5.58 15.90
C LYS A 91 -9.49 5.41 14.57
N PRO A 92 -9.16 4.17 14.16
CA PRO A 92 -8.50 3.90 12.88
C PRO A 92 -9.25 4.48 11.68
N GLN A 93 -10.57 4.40 11.64
CA GLN A 93 -11.39 4.95 10.56
C GLN A 93 -11.36 6.49 10.53
N GLU A 94 -11.22 7.17 11.65
CA GLU A 94 -11.10 8.63 11.71
C GLU A 94 -9.74 9.08 11.13
N LEU A 95 -8.67 8.36 11.46
CA LEU A 95 -7.35 8.61 10.85
C LEU A 95 -7.38 8.31 9.35
N SER A 96 -8.01 7.21 8.94
CA SER A 96 -8.19 6.90 7.53
C SER A 96 -8.98 7.98 6.79
N ALA A 97 -10.02 8.52 7.42
CA ALA A 97 -10.81 9.63 6.88
C ALA A 97 -9.95 10.90 6.65
N ILE A 98 -9.06 11.21 7.58
CA ILE A 98 -8.13 12.35 7.42
C ILE A 98 -7.24 12.16 6.19
N LEU A 99 -6.73 10.96 5.95
CA LEU A 99 -5.95 10.64 4.75
C LEU A 99 -6.82 10.74 3.48
N LEU A 100 -8.04 10.21 3.52
CA LEU A 100 -8.98 10.28 2.40
C LEU A 100 -9.40 11.72 2.09
N GLN A 101 -9.56 12.59 3.10
CA GLN A 101 -9.80 14.02 2.90
C GLN A 101 -8.65 14.70 2.15
N LYS A 102 -7.41 14.35 2.49
CA LYS A 102 -6.24 14.85 1.77
C LYS A 102 -6.24 14.38 0.31
N ILE A 103 -6.48 13.09 0.08
CA ILE A 103 -6.55 12.52 -1.28
C ILE A 103 -7.67 13.18 -2.08
N LYS A 104 -8.86 13.38 -1.48
CA LYS A 104 -9.97 14.11 -2.11
C LYS A 104 -9.57 15.52 -2.52
N LYS A 105 -8.97 16.28 -1.59
CA LYS A 105 -8.53 17.66 -1.85
C LYS A 105 -7.51 17.73 -2.99
N ASP A 106 -6.55 16.81 -3.02
CA ASP A 106 -5.55 16.77 -4.09
C ASP A 106 -6.17 16.35 -5.42
N ALA A 107 -7.14 15.44 -5.39
CA ALA A 107 -7.90 15.05 -6.57
C ALA A 107 -8.71 16.23 -7.13
N GLU A 108 -9.39 17.00 -6.29
CA GLU A 108 -10.13 18.19 -6.67
C GLU A 108 -9.22 19.26 -7.28
N ALA A 109 -8.04 19.48 -6.68
CA ALA A 109 -7.04 20.39 -7.22
C ALA A 109 -6.49 19.93 -8.58
N PHE A 110 -6.28 18.63 -8.75
CA PHE A 110 -5.80 18.05 -10.02
C PHE A 110 -6.85 18.10 -11.12
N LEU A 111 -8.12 17.83 -10.78
CA LEU A 111 -9.22 17.75 -11.74
C LEU A 111 -9.86 19.11 -12.05
N GLY A 112 -9.69 20.11 -11.17
CA GLY A 112 -10.36 21.40 -11.28
C GLY A 112 -11.86 21.36 -11.02
N GLU A 113 -12.37 20.26 -10.42
CA GLU A 113 -13.79 20.07 -10.11
C GLU A 113 -13.97 19.31 -8.78
N GLU A 114 -15.16 19.42 -8.19
CA GLU A 114 -15.51 18.73 -6.95
C GLU A 114 -15.58 17.21 -7.14
N VAL A 115 -14.99 16.47 -6.21
CA VAL A 115 -15.01 14.99 -6.16
C VAL A 115 -15.95 14.54 -5.05
N LYS A 116 -17.04 13.89 -5.42
CA LYS A 116 -18.07 13.40 -4.48
C LYS A 116 -18.03 11.90 -4.25
N GLN A 117 -17.53 11.15 -5.23
CA GLN A 117 -17.68 9.70 -5.26
C GLN A 117 -16.31 9.01 -5.39
N ALA A 118 -16.17 7.88 -4.69
CA ALA A 118 -14.98 7.05 -4.77
C ALA A 118 -15.31 5.56 -4.78
N VAL A 119 -14.44 4.80 -5.46
CA VAL A 119 -14.28 3.35 -5.27
C VAL A 119 -13.01 3.16 -4.44
N ILE A 120 -13.11 2.42 -3.34
CA ILE A 120 -11.96 2.20 -2.43
C ILE A 120 -11.61 0.72 -2.42
N THR A 121 -10.30 0.39 -2.46
CA THR A 121 -9.85 -0.99 -2.35
C THR A 121 -9.74 -1.43 -0.89
N VAL A 122 -9.97 -2.73 -0.68
CA VAL A 122 -9.80 -3.40 0.62
C VAL A 122 -9.11 -4.75 0.41
N PRO A 123 -8.32 -5.24 1.37
CA PRO A 123 -7.80 -6.59 1.36
C PRO A 123 -8.93 -7.62 1.18
N ALA A 124 -8.65 -8.71 0.45
CA ALA A 124 -9.65 -9.75 0.24
C ALA A 124 -10.04 -10.45 1.56
N TYR A 125 -9.12 -10.51 2.50
CA TYR A 125 -9.26 -11.15 3.81
C TYR A 125 -9.88 -10.24 4.90
N PHE A 126 -10.28 -9.01 4.55
CA PHE A 126 -10.99 -8.12 5.48
C PHE A 126 -12.37 -8.68 5.81
N ASP A 127 -12.69 -8.70 7.10
CA ASP A 127 -14.03 -9.01 7.61
C ASP A 127 -15.03 -7.86 7.39
N ASP A 128 -16.29 -8.09 7.73
CA ASP A 128 -17.36 -7.10 7.53
C ASP A 128 -17.16 -5.84 8.37
N ASN A 129 -16.60 -5.94 9.59
CA ASN A 129 -16.33 -4.79 10.45
C ASN A 129 -15.23 -3.90 9.82
N GLN A 130 -14.18 -4.52 9.29
CA GLN A 130 -13.07 -3.82 8.63
C GLN A 130 -13.55 -3.13 7.33
N ARG A 131 -14.42 -3.80 6.58
CA ARG A 131 -15.05 -3.25 5.36
C ARG A 131 -15.96 -2.08 5.70
N GLN A 132 -16.81 -2.23 6.72
CA GLN A 132 -17.71 -1.17 7.15
C GLN A 132 -16.90 0.04 7.65
N ALA A 133 -15.88 -0.16 8.49
CA ALA A 133 -15.01 0.91 8.97
C ALA A 133 -14.27 1.64 7.82
N THR A 134 -13.94 0.93 6.74
CA THR A 134 -13.36 1.55 5.53
C THR A 134 -14.39 2.42 4.80
N LYS A 135 -15.63 1.95 4.71
CA LYS A 135 -16.73 2.73 4.15
C LYS A 135 -17.02 3.97 4.99
N ASP A 136 -17.13 3.81 6.31
CA ASP A 136 -17.32 4.93 7.26
C ASP A 136 -16.21 5.98 7.12
N ALA A 137 -14.95 5.55 6.94
CA ALA A 137 -13.84 6.47 6.72
C ALA A 137 -14.02 7.32 5.45
N GLY A 138 -14.54 6.71 4.38
CA GLY A 138 -14.89 7.44 3.16
C GLY A 138 -16.01 8.46 3.37
N GLU A 139 -17.06 8.07 4.07
CA GLU A 139 -18.20 8.94 4.40
C GLU A 139 -17.77 10.11 5.31
N ILE A 140 -16.97 9.85 6.34
CA ILE A 140 -16.38 10.91 7.19
C ILE A 140 -15.49 11.86 6.38
N ALA A 141 -14.82 11.35 5.35
CA ALA A 141 -14.03 12.18 4.43
C ALA A 141 -14.88 13.03 3.47
N GLY A 142 -16.20 12.86 3.48
CA GLY A 142 -17.11 13.53 2.55
C GLY A 142 -17.09 12.93 1.16
N LEU A 143 -16.87 11.61 1.07
CA LEU A 143 -16.95 10.81 -0.16
C LEU A 143 -18.11 9.82 -0.06
N GLU A 144 -18.95 9.77 -1.07
CA GLU A 144 -19.85 8.66 -1.28
C GLU A 144 -19.03 7.46 -1.78
N VAL A 145 -18.92 6.42 -0.95
CA VAL A 145 -18.21 5.18 -1.32
C VAL A 145 -19.14 4.32 -2.17
N VAL A 146 -19.05 4.48 -3.48
CA VAL A 146 -19.89 3.79 -4.45
C VAL A 146 -19.68 2.28 -4.39
N ARG A 147 -18.44 1.84 -4.18
CA ARG A 147 -18.07 0.43 -4.07
C ARG A 147 -16.79 0.23 -3.31
N LEU A 148 -16.73 -0.85 -2.51
CA LEU A 148 -15.48 -1.46 -2.06
C LEU A 148 -15.10 -2.57 -3.04
N VAL A 149 -13.84 -2.60 -3.45
CA VAL A 149 -13.28 -3.61 -4.37
C VAL A 149 -12.14 -4.33 -3.69
N ASN A 150 -12.10 -5.65 -3.79
CA ASN A 150 -10.97 -6.41 -3.26
C ASN A 150 -9.69 -6.07 -4.03
N GLU A 151 -8.60 -5.84 -3.31
CA GLU A 151 -7.28 -5.52 -3.88
C GLU A 151 -6.83 -6.51 -4.96
N PRO A 152 -6.94 -7.84 -4.78
CA PRO A 152 -6.56 -8.79 -5.82
C PRO A 152 -7.44 -8.68 -7.08
N THR A 153 -8.72 -8.33 -6.94
CA THR A 153 -9.61 -8.09 -8.09
C THR A 153 -9.21 -6.83 -8.84
N ALA A 154 -8.97 -5.73 -8.11
CA ALA A 154 -8.52 -4.47 -8.69
C ALA A 154 -7.20 -4.63 -9.45
N ALA A 155 -6.27 -5.39 -8.88
CA ALA A 155 -5.00 -5.69 -9.51
C ALA A 155 -5.14 -6.53 -10.77
N SER A 156 -5.99 -7.55 -10.76
CA SER A 156 -6.24 -8.39 -11.93
C SER A 156 -6.87 -7.58 -13.08
N LEU A 157 -7.80 -6.67 -12.76
CA LEU A 157 -8.37 -5.72 -13.72
C LEU A 157 -7.29 -4.76 -14.28
N ALA A 158 -6.47 -4.18 -13.40
CA ALA A 158 -5.40 -3.27 -13.82
C ALA A 158 -4.36 -3.95 -14.69
N TYR A 159 -4.13 -5.25 -14.48
CA TYR A 159 -3.27 -6.06 -15.33
C TYR A 159 -3.89 -6.39 -16.70
N GLY A 160 -5.19 -6.16 -16.87
CA GLY A 160 -5.91 -6.38 -18.12
C GLY A 160 -6.25 -7.85 -18.38
N LEU A 161 -6.37 -8.66 -17.33
CA LEU A 161 -6.72 -10.08 -17.46
C LEU A 161 -8.14 -10.26 -17.99
N ASP A 162 -9.03 -9.30 -17.75
CA ASP A 162 -10.37 -9.21 -18.29
C ASP A 162 -10.43 -9.09 -19.82
N LYS A 163 -9.36 -8.56 -20.43
CA LYS A 163 -9.30 -8.30 -21.89
C LYS A 163 -8.90 -9.52 -22.71
N ASN A 164 -8.39 -10.55 -22.08
CA ASN A 164 -7.88 -11.74 -22.79
C ASN A 164 -8.99 -12.68 -23.27
N GLY A 165 -10.24 -12.53 -22.79
CA GLY A 165 -11.40 -13.30 -23.23
C GLY A 165 -11.33 -14.82 -22.98
N LYS A 166 -10.26 -15.31 -22.36
CA LYS A 166 -10.02 -16.73 -22.06
C LYS A 166 -10.34 -17.01 -20.60
N GLU A 167 -10.91 -18.17 -20.34
CA GLU A 167 -11.02 -18.68 -18.98
C GLU A 167 -9.66 -18.97 -18.39
N MET A 168 -9.40 -18.49 -17.17
CA MET A 168 -8.12 -18.69 -16.51
C MET A 168 -8.25 -18.80 -15.00
N LYS A 169 -7.34 -19.54 -14.38
CA LYS A 169 -7.14 -19.56 -12.93
C LYS A 169 -5.96 -18.67 -12.59
N ILE A 170 -6.20 -17.78 -11.62
CA ILE A 170 -5.27 -16.72 -11.22
C ILE A 170 -4.97 -16.92 -9.75
N LEU A 171 -3.70 -16.91 -9.38
CA LEU A 171 -3.27 -16.75 -8.01
C LEU A 171 -2.67 -15.35 -7.86
N VAL A 172 -3.25 -14.56 -6.97
CA VAL A 172 -2.74 -13.27 -6.57
C VAL A 172 -2.06 -13.42 -5.22
N TYR A 173 -0.79 -13.07 -5.14
CA TYR A 173 -0.02 -13.01 -3.92
C TYR A 173 0.29 -11.54 -3.65
N ASP A 174 -0.44 -10.96 -2.72
CA ASP A 174 -0.32 -9.57 -2.30
C ASP A 174 0.38 -9.50 -0.96
N PHE A 175 1.65 -9.08 -0.96
CA PHE A 175 2.44 -8.89 0.23
C PHE A 175 2.70 -7.41 0.44
N GLY A 176 1.80 -6.78 1.19
CA GLY A 176 1.79 -5.36 1.45
C GLY A 176 2.70 -4.93 2.61
N GLY A 177 2.58 -3.65 2.98
CA GLY A 177 3.27 -3.11 4.15
C GLY A 177 2.72 -3.60 5.48
N GLY A 178 1.46 -4.05 5.52
CA GLY A 178 0.79 -4.44 6.76
C GLY A 178 0.02 -5.75 6.71
N THR A 179 -0.28 -6.26 5.52
CA THR A 179 -1.07 -7.46 5.30
C THR A 179 -0.42 -8.36 4.26
N LEU A 180 -0.66 -9.65 4.38
CA LEU A 180 -0.41 -10.65 3.36
C LEU A 180 -1.75 -11.25 2.94
N ASP A 181 -2.07 -11.17 1.66
CA ASP A 181 -3.26 -11.75 1.06
C ASP A 181 -2.86 -12.69 -0.08
N VAL A 182 -3.37 -13.92 -0.05
CA VAL A 182 -3.21 -14.90 -1.12
C VAL A 182 -4.59 -15.29 -1.61
N THR A 183 -4.90 -14.97 -2.86
CA THR A 183 -6.24 -15.16 -3.43
C THR A 183 -6.16 -16.00 -4.68
N ILE A 184 -6.98 -17.06 -4.73
CA ILE A 184 -7.22 -17.86 -5.94
C ILE A 184 -8.52 -17.40 -6.55
N MET A 185 -8.48 -17.03 -7.82
CA MET A 185 -9.63 -16.58 -8.59
C MET A 185 -9.73 -17.35 -9.90
N GLU A 186 -10.96 -17.45 -10.41
CA GLU A 186 -11.24 -17.84 -11.79
C GLU A 186 -11.78 -16.63 -12.54
N PHE A 187 -11.29 -16.44 -13.75
CA PHE A 187 -11.86 -15.50 -14.70
C PHE A 187 -12.55 -16.27 -15.82
N GLY A 188 -13.80 -15.96 -16.06
CA GLY A 188 -14.57 -16.52 -17.16
C GLY A 188 -15.84 -15.69 -17.40
N ASN A 189 -16.29 -15.65 -18.65
CA ASN A 189 -17.51 -14.91 -19.04
C ASN A 189 -17.54 -13.43 -18.59
N GLY A 190 -16.36 -12.78 -18.50
CA GLY A 190 -16.24 -11.38 -18.08
C GLY A 190 -16.34 -11.16 -16.57
N VAL A 191 -16.28 -12.22 -15.75
CA VAL A 191 -16.41 -12.14 -14.29
C VAL A 191 -15.18 -12.75 -13.62
N PHE A 192 -14.69 -12.08 -12.57
CA PHE A 192 -13.74 -12.64 -11.62
C PHE A 192 -14.47 -13.27 -10.45
N GLU A 193 -14.29 -14.54 -10.25
CA GLU A 193 -14.86 -15.29 -9.13
C GLU A 193 -13.74 -15.69 -8.16
N VAL A 194 -13.83 -15.22 -6.91
CA VAL A 194 -12.91 -15.63 -5.85
C VAL A 194 -13.25 -17.05 -5.42
N LYS A 195 -12.34 -17.99 -5.57
CA LYS A 195 -12.50 -19.40 -5.17
C LYS A 195 -11.99 -19.66 -3.75
N ALA A 196 -10.89 -19.01 -3.39
CA ALA A 196 -10.34 -19.11 -2.04
C ALA A 196 -9.51 -17.88 -1.75
N THR A 197 -9.48 -17.48 -0.49
CA THR A 197 -8.57 -16.48 0.03
C THR A 197 -8.00 -16.95 1.36
N SER A 198 -6.73 -16.63 1.59
CA SER A 198 -6.03 -16.85 2.86
C SER A 198 -5.03 -15.74 3.04
N GLY A 199 -4.60 -15.51 4.28
CA GLY A 199 -3.64 -14.44 4.52
C GLY A 199 -3.41 -14.20 6.00
N ASP A 200 -2.72 -13.10 6.28
CA ASP A 200 -2.47 -12.61 7.62
C ASP A 200 -2.61 -11.09 7.63
N THR A 201 -3.58 -10.58 8.35
CA THR A 201 -3.86 -9.13 8.46
C THR A 201 -2.85 -8.40 9.35
N GLN A 202 -1.88 -9.11 9.94
CA GLN A 202 -0.86 -8.55 10.82
C GLN A 202 0.57 -8.90 10.33
N LEU A 203 0.73 -9.35 9.07
CA LEU A 203 2.02 -9.67 8.47
C LEU A 203 2.27 -8.81 7.23
N GLY A 204 3.38 -8.07 7.23
CA GLY A 204 3.77 -7.23 6.09
C GLY A 204 5.17 -6.66 6.24
N GLY A 205 5.53 -5.75 5.34
CA GLY A 205 6.83 -5.09 5.33
C GLY A 205 7.19 -4.38 6.64
N THR A 206 6.19 -3.85 7.35
CA THR A 206 6.37 -3.24 8.69
C THR A 206 6.88 -4.26 9.73
N ASP A 207 6.48 -5.52 9.64
CA ASP A 207 6.94 -6.55 10.59
C ASP A 207 8.40 -6.92 10.31
N MET A 208 8.79 -6.91 9.05
CA MET A 208 10.20 -7.06 8.66
C MET A 208 11.04 -5.89 9.15
N ASP A 209 10.55 -4.65 8.99
CA ASP A 209 11.21 -3.49 9.55
C ASP A 209 11.37 -3.61 11.06
N ASN A 210 10.33 -4.04 11.77
CA ASN A 210 10.38 -4.25 13.22
C ASN A 210 11.39 -5.34 13.63
N ALA A 211 11.56 -6.40 12.85
CA ALA A 211 12.58 -7.42 13.11
C ALA A 211 13.99 -6.81 13.00
N VAL A 212 14.24 -6.00 11.96
CA VAL A 212 15.51 -5.27 11.80
C VAL A 212 15.72 -4.24 12.93
N VAL A 213 14.65 -3.52 13.32
CA VAL A 213 14.69 -2.61 14.48
C VAL A 213 15.11 -3.35 15.75
N GLY A 214 14.53 -4.51 16.02
CA GLY A 214 14.91 -5.35 17.16
C GLY A 214 16.41 -5.68 17.16
N PHE A 215 16.91 -6.16 16.03
CA PHE A 215 18.32 -6.46 15.84
C PHE A 215 19.22 -5.21 16.07
N LEU A 216 18.88 -4.06 15.47
CA LEU A 216 19.65 -2.83 15.62
C LEU A 216 19.66 -2.32 17.07
N VAL A 217 18.52 -2.37 17.76
CA VAL A 217 18.40 -1.97 19.17
C VAL A 217 19.29 -2.87 20.06
N ASP A 218 19.31 -4.17 19.80
CA ASP A 218 20.14 -5.10 20.56
C ASP A 218 21.64 -4.85 20.29
N GLU A 219 22.05 -4.58 19.06
CA GLU A 219 23.44 -4.21 18.73
C GLU A 219 23.86 -2.89 19.39
N ILE A 220 23.02 -1.84 19.34
CA ILE A 220 23.29 -0.56 20.00
C ILE A 220 23.42 -0.76 21.51
N SER A 221 22.59 -1.60 22.12
CA SER A 221 22.62 -1.87 23.54
C SER A 221 23.93 -2.50 24.01
N LYS A 222 24.61 -3.31 23.16
CA LYS A 222 25.96 -3.86 23.45
C LYS A 222 27.03 -2.78 23.63
N SER A 223 26.81 -1.58 23.03
CA SER A 223 27.68 -0.42 23.20
C SER A 223 27.35 0.41 24.46
N GLY A 224 26.45 -0.07 25.33
CA GLY A 224 26.04 0.61 26.56
C GLY A 224 25.02 1.72 26.36
N ILE A 225 24.48 1.87 25.14
CA ILE A 225 23.49 2.91 24.78
C ILE A 225 22.08 2.32 24.84
N ASN A 226 21.19 2.93 25.60
CA ASN A 226 19.77 2.54 25.65
C ASN A 226 18.90 3.54 24.88
N VAL A 227 18.47 3.15 23.68
CA VAL A 227 17.60 3.98 22.81
C VAL A 227 16.10 3.75 23.05
N LYS A 228 15.72 2.70 23.81
CA LYS A 228 14.30 2.30 23.98
C LYS A 228 13.42 3.37 24.63
N ASN A 229 14.02 4.21 25.46
CA ASN A 229 13.31 5.28 26.19
C ASN A 229 13.36 6.63 25.47
N ASP A 230 14.01 6.72 24.32
CA ASP A 230 14.08 7.92 23.50
C ASP A 230 13.28 7.72 22.22
N ALA A 231 12.09 8.35 22.15
CA ALA A 231 11.19 8.23 21.02
C ALA A 231 11.80 8.72 19.70
N GLN A 232 12.64 9.76 19.74
CA GLN A 232 13.33 10.27 18.55
C GLN A 232 14.42 9.31 18.07
N ALA A 233 15.21 8.76 19.00
CA ALA A 233 16.21 7.75 18.66
C ALA A 233 15.55 6.50 18.08
N MET A 234 14.46 6.01 18.69
CA MET A 234 13.69 4.88 18.18
C MET A 234 13.11 5.15 16.78
N GLN A 235 12.62 6.35 16.51
CA GLN A 235 12.12 6.69 15.19
C GLN A 235 13.24 6.69 14.14
N ARG A 236 14.43 7.20 14.48
CA ARG A 236 15.61 7.11 13.60
C ARG A 236 16.05 5.67 13.32
N VAL A 237 15.99 4.81 14.34
CA VAL A 237 16.28 3.37 14.17
C VAL A 237 15.29 2.74 13.22
N LYS A 238 13.99 3.06 13.33
CA LYS A 238 12.94 2.57 12.41
C LYS A 238 13.19 3.01 10.97
N GLU A 239 13.51 4.28 10.75
CA GLU A 239 13.83 4.79 9.40
C GLU A 239 15.10 4.15 8.82
N GLY A 240 16.11 3.94 9.67
CA GLY A 240 17.33 3.23 9.28
C GLY A 240 17.05 1.78 8.90
N ALA A 241 16.17 1.08 9.64
CA ALA A 241 15.76 -0.29 9.36
C ALA A 241 14.99 -0.39 8.03
N GLU A 242 14.03 0.51 7.77
CA GLU A 242 13.32 0.58 6.49
C GLU A 242 14.29 0.79 5.32
N LYS A 243 15.23 1.72 5.45
CA LYS A 243 16.25 1.97 4.42
C LYS A 243 17.13 0.76 4.18
N ALA A 244 17.63 0.14 5.25
CA ALA A 244 18.47 -1.08 5.16
C ALA A 244 17.71 -2.21 4.45
N LYS A 245 16.44 -2.46 4.81
CA LYS A 245 15.60 -3.44 4.11
C LYS A 245 15.51 -3.14 2.61
N ILE A 246 15.29 -1.88 2.23
CA ILE A 246 15.21 -1.43 0.84
C ILE A 246 16.52 -1.70 0.10
N GLU A 247 17.65 -1.29 0.68
CA GLU A 247 18.96 -1.45 0.08
C GLU A 247 19.34 -2.93 -0.09
N LEU A 248 19.17 -3.71 0.97
CA LEU A 248 19.44 -5.16 0.94
C LEU A 248 18.58 -5.89 -0.09
N SER A 249 17.34 -5.46 -0.31
CA SER A 249 16.46 -6.04 -1.33
C SER A 249 16.94 -5.81 -2.77
N SER A 250 17.80 -4.81 -2.99
CA SER A 250 18.33 -4.47 -4.32
C SER A 250 19.76 -4.96 -4.55
N HIS A 251 20.51 -5.29 -3.49
CA HIS A 251 21.94 -5.62 -3.56
C HIS A 251 22.25 -7.08 -3.20
N LEU A 252 21.25 -7.91 -2.98
CA LEU A 252 21.47 -9.33 -2.70
C LEU A 252 21.95 -10.09 -3.94
N PRO A 253 22.82 -11.13 -3.77
CA PRO A 253 23.20 -12.04 -4.85
C PRO A 253 21.96 -12.61 -5.54
N LEU A 254 22.04 -12.90 -6.83
CA LEU A 254 20.95 -13.36 -7.71
C LEU A 254 20.05 -14.47 -7.09
N SER A 255 20.59 -15.30 -6.20
CA SER A 255 19.84 -16.37 -5.50
C SER A 255 18.82 -15.87 -4.47
N LEU A 256 18.92 -14.62 -4.01
CA LEU A 256 18.02 -14.01 -3.03
C LEU A 256 17.27 -12.78 -3.55
N GLN A 257 17.54 -12.33 -4.78
CA GLN A 257 16.86 -11.18 -5.41
C GLN A 257 15.35 -11.42 -5.66
N HIS A 258 14.87 -12.63 -5.44
CA HIS A 258 13.46 -12.99 -5.65
C HIS A 258 12.54 -12.60 -4.49
N VAL A 259 13.09 -12.12 -3.37
CA VAL A 259 12.31 -11.62 -2.23
C VAL A 259 12.42 -10.10 -2.17
N ASN A 260 11.81 -9.43 -3.11
CA ASN A 260 11.73 -7.98 -3.11
C ASN A 260 10.63 -7.54 -2.14
N LEU A 261 11.04 -7.11 -0.95
CA LEU A 261 10.23 -6.84 0.23
C LEU A 261 9.46 -5.50 0.20
N HIS A 262 9.23 -4.95 -0.98
CA HIS A 262 8.33 -3.81 -1.16
C HIS A 262 6.97 -4.31 -1.62
N CYS A 263 5.91 -3.66 -1.11
CA CYS A 263 4.53 -3.84 -1.53
C CYS A 263 4.43 -4.28 -2.98
N ARG A 264 4.31 -5.56 -3.23
CA ARG A 264 4.24 -6.11 -4.58
C ARG A 264 3.13 -7.11 -4.66
N LEU A 265 2.24 -6.80 -5.55
CA LEU A 265 1.29 -7.76 -6.03
C LEU A 265 2.03 -8.71 -6.97
N VAL A 266 2.05 -9.98 -6.64
CA VAL A 266 2.52 -11.04 -7.52
C VAL A 266 1.29 -11.76 -8.05
N VAL A 267 1.07 -11.67 -9.35
CA VAL A 267 0.02 -12.42 -10.03
C VAL A 267 0.65 -13.65 -10.65
N LEU A 268 0.30 -14.83 -10.16
CA LEU A 268 0.69 -16.10 -10.73
C LEU A 268 -0.46 -16.62 -11.61
N CYS A 269 -0.25 -16.64 -12.92
CA CYS A 269 -1.24 -17.16 -13.86
C CYS A 269 -0.74 -18.48 -14.46
N ARG A 270 -1.62 -19.48 -14.51
CA ARG A 270 -1.38 -20.71 -15.26
C ARG A 270 -2.15 -20.60 -16.58
N GLY A 271 -1.45 -20.30 -17.67
CA GLY A 271 -2.00 -20.23 -19.02
C GLY A 271 -0.88 -20.12 -20.05
N GLU A 272 -1.12 -20.63 -21.27
CA GLU A 272 -0.07 -20.81 -22.30
C GLU A 272 0.39 -19.50 -22.97
N ASP A 273 -0.31 -18.38 -22.83
CA ASP A 273 -0.13 -17.18 -23.66
C ASP A 273 0.52 -15.97 -22.98
N LEU A 274 0.86 -16.05 -21.70
CA LEU A 274 1.56 -14.96 -21.00
C LEU A 274 3.06 -15.24 -20.98
N ARG A 275 3.86 -14.42 -21.65
CA ARG A 275 5.33 -14.56 -21.61
C ARG A 275 5.83 -14.12 -20.23
N PRO A 276 6.36 -15.03 -19.41
CA PRO A 276 6.87 -14.70 -18.10
C PRO A 276 8.14 -13.86 -18.21
N LEU A 277 8.25 -12.84 -17.35
CA LEU A 277 9.53 -12.14 -17.15
C LEU A 277 10.56 -13.04 -16.46
N TYR A 278 10.09 -14.05 -15.70
CA TYR A 278 10.93 -15.05 -15.04
C TYR A 278 10.19 -16.39 -14.89
N ARG A 279 10.92 -17.51 -14.93
CA ARG A 279 10.41 -18.85 -14.60
C ARG A 279 11.16 -19.39 -13.38
N TYR A 280 10.45 -19.77 -12.36
CA TYR A 280 10.98 -20.53 -11.25
C TYR A 280 10.23 -21.86 -11.15
N GLY A 281 10.94 -22.98 -11.30
CA GLY A 281 10.33 -24.31 -11.26
C GLY A 281 9.20 -24.54 -12.29
N GLY A 282 9.24 -23.87 -13.45
CA GLY A 282 8.22 -23.99 -14.48
C GLY A 282 6.98 -23.09 -14.29
N ILE A 283 6.90 -22.32 -13.21
CA ILE A 283 5.79 -21.41 -12.91
C ILE A 283 6.19 -20.00 -13.36
N PRO A 284 5.43 -19.33 -14.25
CA PRO A 284 5.70 -17.97 -14.63
C PRO A 284 5.35 -17.00 -13.50
N ILE A 285 6.28 -16.09 -13.15
CA ILE A 285 6.10 -15.07 -12.13
C ILE A 285 6.01 -13.71 -12.81
N TYR A 286 4.92 -12.98 -12.54
CA TYR A 286 4.70 -11.64 -13.06
C TYR A 286 4.73 -10.63 -11.89
N TYR A 287 5.50 -9.56 -12.06
CA TYR A 287 5.65 -8.53 -11.06
C TYR A 287 4.85 -7.29 -11.42
N TRP A 288 4.08 -6.80 -10.46
CA TRP A 288 3.57 -5.44 -10.48
C TRP A 288 4.40 -4.60 -9.50
N GLY A 289 5.22 -3.69 -10.00
CA GLY A 289 5.94 -2.74 -9.16
C GLY A 289 5.17 -1.43 -9.03
N SER A 290 5.26 -0.75 -7.89
CA SER A 290 4.86 0.65 -7.77
C SER A 290 5.51 1.44 -8.90
N TYR A 291 4.70 2.18 -9.64
CA TYR A 291 5.09 2.92 -10.83
C TYR A 291 6.21 3.91 -10.49
N SER A 292 7.44 3.62 -10.86
CA SER A 292 8.46 4.65 -10.99
C SER A 292 8.32 5.23 -12.40
N SER A 293 8.35 6.54 -12.53
CA SER A 293 8.18 7.30 -13.77
C SER A 293 9.32 7.10 -14.82
N LYS A 294 10.20 6.14 -14.59
CA LYS A 294 11.19 5.71 -15.58
C LYS A 294 10.68 4.43 -16.22
N GLY A 295 10.18 4.58 -17.45
CA GLY A 295 9.68 3.50 -18.27
C GLY A 295 10.63 2.30 -18.25
N PHE A 296 10.09 1.13 -17.95
CA PHE A 296 10.78 -0.14 -18.06
C PHE A 296 11.07 -0.39 -19.56
N LYS A 297 12.30 -0.18 -19.97
CA LYS A 297 12.82 -0.75 -21.22
C LYS A 297 13.29 -2.16 -20.91
N PRO A 298 12.73 -3.21 -21.50
CA PRO A 298 13.29 -4.55 -21.38
C PRO A 298 14.66 -4.51 -22.05
N LYS A 299 15.73 -4.66 -21.28
CA LYS A 299 17.03 -5.03 -21.84
C LYS A 299 16.90 -6.48 -22.31
N GLY A 300 16.67 -6.63 -23.61
CA GLY A 300 16.91 -7.88 -24.26
C GLY A 300 18.41 -8.12 -24.30
N GLU A 301 18.83 -9.25 -23.72
CA GLU A 301 19.93 -10.04 -24.30
C GLU A 301 19.82 -11.45 -23.72
N ARG A 302 19.65 -12.36 -24.64
CA ARG A 302 19.82 -13.81 -24.41
C ARG A 302 21.27 -14.06 -24.03
N ARG A 303 21.50 -14.85 -22.99
CA ARG A 303 22.62 -15.78 -22.99
C ARG A 303 22.06 -17.15 -22.64
N ASP A 304 22.12 -17.99 -23.64
CA ASP A 304 21.99 -19.44 -23.54
C ASP A 304 23.20 -19.95 -22.74
N VAL A 305 22.95 -20.58 -21.60
CA VAL A 305 23.68 -21.76 -21.12
C VAL A 305 22.69 -22.60 -20.32
#